data_4647086ca2ef3e1731c5bf957f0d6915
#
_entry.id   4647086ca2ef3e1731c5bf957f0d6915
#
_cell.length_a   1.000
_cell.length_b   1.000
_cell.length_c   1.000
_cell.angle_alpha   90.00
_cell.angle_beta   90.00
_cell.angle_gamma   90.00
#
_symmetry.space_group_name_H-M   'P 1'
#
loop_
_entity.id
_entity.type
_entity.pdbx_description
1 polymer ?
#
loop_
_entity_poly.entity_id
_entity_poly.type
_entity_poly.pdbx_seq_one_letter_code
_entity_poly.pdbx_strand_id
1 'polypeptide(L)'
;MLRHIVAGAVALLFAAQVAVAADPKTDEEKTLYALGVALSRNLASFALSPDELKIVEQGLSDGVAGDNLKVDMEAFGPKIQAFAKDRATKAAATEKDASKGFLDKAAAEKGASKLPSGVIYSETSPGSGVAPKPTDRVKVHYTGKLTSGETFDSSVDRGEPVTFPLNGVIPCWTEGVQKMKVGGKAKLVCPSETAYGDRGAPPKIKPGATLVFDVELLSIEEAPAGAPGGTGATGAAGAAGAAKKSPH
;
A
#
# COMPACT_ATOMS: atom_id res chain seq x y z
N MET A 1 14.64 41.50 70.73
CA MET A 1 14.84 40.11 70.29
C MET A 1 13.82 39.79 69.21
N LEU A 2 14.26 39.86 67.96
CA LEU A 2 13.37 39.71 66.79
C LEU A 2 13.75 38.42 66.05
N ARG A 3 12.92 37.41 66.10
CA ARG A 3 13.14 36.10 65.42
C ARG A 3 12.52 36.17 63.99
N HIS A 4 13.37 36.17 62.99
CA HIS A 4 12.98 36.06 61.61
C HIS A 4 12.72 34.61 61.29
N ILE A 5 11.48 34.30 60.87
CA ILE A 5 11.11 33.03 60.31
C ILE A 5 11.19 33.18 58.79
N VAL A 6 12.18 32.47 58.19
CA VAL A 6 12.31 32.36 56.74
C VAL A 6 11.48 31.18 56.33
N ALA A 7 10.37 31.42 55.65
CA ALA A 7 9.55 30.39 55.01
C ALA A 7 10.13 30.13 53.62
N GLY A 8 10.81 28.94 53.50
CA GLY A 8 11.30 28.45 52.23
C GLY A 8 10.15 27.83 51.43
N ALA A 9 9.74 28.43 50.34
CA ALA A 9 8.84 27.80 49.38
C ALA A 9 9.60 26.81 48.52
N VAL A 10 9.34 25.51 48.73
CA VAL A 10 9.84 24.44 47.85
C VAL A 10 8.86 24.37 46.66
N ALA A 11 9.27 24.89 45.52
CA ALA A 11 8.56 24.71 44.24
C ALA A 11 8.84 23.30 43.73
N LEU A 12 7.87 22.42 43.85
CA LEU A 12 7.87 21.10 43.22
C LEU A 12 7.63 21.29 41.70
N LEU A 13 8.69 21.23 40.95
CA LEU A 13 8.66 21.08 39.49
C LEU A 13 8.17 19.65 39.18
N PHE A 14 6.89 19.50 38.88
CA PHE A 14 6.38 18.32 38.22
C PHE A 14 6.88 18.31 36.77
N ALA A 15 8.01 17.65 36.52
CA ALA A 15 8.38 17.26 35.16
C ALA A 15 7.38 16.17 34.72
N ALA A 16 6.48 16.53 33.81
CA ALA A 16 5.64 15.56 33.13
C ALA A 16 6.57 14.65 32.30
N GLN A 17 6.93 13.49 32.86
CA GLN A 17 7.58 12.44 32.12
C GLN A 17 6.59 11.91 31.11
N VAL A 18 6.85 12.12 29.82
CA VAL A 18 6.21 11.38 28.74
C VAL A 18 6.64 9.93 28.95
N ALA A 19 5.78 9.12 29.52
CA ALA A 19 6.01 7.68 29.66
C ALA A 19 6.03 7.10 28.22
N VAL A 20 7.22 6.86 27.69
CA VAL A 20 7.38 5.98 26.54
C VAL A 20 6.89 4.61 27.01
N ALA A 21 5.82 4.10 26.38
CA ALA A 21 5.32 2.78 26.69
C ALA A 21 6.45 1.77 26.52
N ALA A 22 6.70 0.95 27.56
CA ALA A 22 7.73 -0.07 27.50
C ALA A 22 7.36 -1.12 26.42
N ASP A 23 8.36 -1.76 25.82
CA ASP A 23 8.13 -2.83 24.87
C ASP A 23 7.24 -3.93 25.46
N PRO A 24 6.26 -4.45 24.71
CA PRO A 24 5.35 -5.47 25.19
C PRO A 24 6.10 -6.79 25.48
N LYS A 25 5.94 -7.32 26.70
CA LYS A 25 6.69 -8.48 27.19
C LYS A 25 5.85 -9.76 27.19
N THR A 26 4.60 -9.68 27.66
CA THR A 26 3.69 -10.83 27.72
C THR A 26 2.98 -11.04 26.39
N ASP A 27 2.42 -12.23 26.19
CA ASP A 27 1.64 -12.52 24.97
C ASP A 27 0.35 -11.69 24.91
N GLU A 28 -0.22 -11.35 26.05
CA GLU A 28 -1.37 -10.43 26.12
C GLU A 28 -0.98 -9.01 25.69
N GLU A 29 0.12 -8.46 26.22
CA GLU A 29 0.63 -7.14 25.82
C GLU A 29 0.98 -7.09 24.33
N LYS A 30 1.61 -8.14 23.80
CA LYS A 30 1.91 -8.27 22.37
C LYS A 30 0.64 -8.32 21.52
N THR A 31 -0.41 -8.99 22.02
CA THR A 31 -1.71 -9.06 21.35
C THR A 31 -2.39 -7.69 21.33
N LEU A 32 -2.36 -6.96 22.44
CA LEU A 32 -2.89 -5.59 22.51
C LEU A 32 -2.10 -4.63 21.61
N TYR A 33 -0.77 -4.74 21.59
CA TYR A 33 0.06 -3.99 20.65
C TYR A 33 -0.28 -4.32 19.18
N ALA A 34 -0.45 -5.60 18.86
CA ALA A 34 -0.85 -6.04 17.52
C ALA A 34 -2.23 -5.51 17.12
N LEU A 35 -3.18 -5.38 18.06
CA LEU A 35 -4.46 -4.72 17.83
C LEU A 35 -4.25 -3.25 17.41
N GLY A 36 -3.39 -2.51 18.12
CA GLY A 36 -3.02 -1.15 17.75
C GLY A 36 -2.44 -1.06 16.34
N VAL A 37 -1.51 -1.98 15.99
CA VAL A 37 -0.94 -2.08 14.64
C VAL A 37 -2.01 -2.41 13.59
N ALA A 38 -3.00 -3.26 13.92
CA ALA A 38 -4.10 -3.56 13.01
C ALA A 38 -4.99 -2.33 12.74
N LEU A 39 -5.29 -1.54 13.77
CA LEU A 39 -6.05 -0.29 13.66
C LEU A 39 -5.27 0.77 12.87
N SER A 40 -3.95 0.86 13.02
CA SER A 40 -3.12 1.86 12.33
C SER A 40 -3.17 1.72 10.80
N ARG A 41 -3.47 0.52 10.27
CA ARG A 41 -3.64 0.31 8.83
C ARG A 41 -4.76 1.17 8.23
N ASN A 42 -5.82 1.44 9.01
CA ASN A 42 -6.92 2.30 8.59
C ASN A 42 -6.52 3.79 8.59
N LEU A 43 -5.45 4.15 9.30
CA LEU A 43 -4.95 5.52 9.40
C LEU A 43 -3.93 5.86 8.30
N ALA A 44 -3.43 4.87 7.58
CA ALA A 44 -2.36 5.06 6.58
C ALA A 44 -2.72 6.09 5.48
N SER A 45 -4.01 6.13 5.06
CA SER A 45 -4.49 7.08 4.05
C SER A 45 -4.52 8.54 4.51
N PHE A 46 -4.44 8.78 5.82
CA PHE A 46 -4.46 10.14 6.38
C PHE A 46 -3.08 10.78 6.40
N ALA A 47 -2.00 10.03 6.25
CA ALA A 47 -0.61 10.51 6.30
C ALA A 47 -0.37 11.43 7.52
N LEU A 48 -0.74 10.95 8.71
CA LEU A 48 -0.71 11.72 9.94
C LEU A 48 0.72 12.07 10.36
N SER A 49 0.94 13.31 10.75
CA SER A 49 2.13 13.71 11.48
C SER A 49 2.11 13.15 12.92
N PRO A 50 3.26 13.13 13.62
CA PRO A 50 3.30 12.67 15.00
C PRO A 50 2.37 13.41 15.95
N ASP A 51 2.14 14.71 15.74
CA ASP A 51 1.24 15.50 16.56
C ASP A 51 -0.23 15.26 16.23
N GLU A 52 -0.55 15.04 14.94
CA GLU A 52 -1.91 14.64 14.53
C GLU A 52 -2.25 13.23 15.03
N LEU A 53 -1.28 12.32 15.08
CA LEU A 53 -1.47 10.98 15.65
C LEU A 53 -1.87 11.06 17.12
N LYS A 54 -1.25 11.93 17.93
CA LYS A 54 -1.63 12.13 19.34
C LYS A 54 -3.09 12.55 19.50
N ILE A 55 -3.62 13.38 18.57
CA ILE A 55 -5.04 13.77 18.58
C ILE A 55 -5.93 12.55 18.31
N VAL A 56 -5.54 11.69 17.37
CA VAL A 56 -6.27 10.45 17.07
C VAL A 56 -6.21 9.48 18.23
N GLU A 57 -5.06 9.32 18.89
CA GLU A 57 -4.88 8.51 20.09
C GLU A 57 -5.78 8.99 21.23
N GLN A 58 -5.87 10.31 21.44
CA GLN A 58 -6.79 10.89 22.41
C GLN A 58 -8.26 10.58 22.06
N GLY A 59 -8.64 10.74 20.79
CA GLY A 59 -9.99 10.42 20.33
C GLY A 59 -10.34 8.94 20.50
N LEU A 60 -9.37 8.04 20.27
CA LEU A 60 -9.54 6.61 20.50
C LEU A 60 -9.75 6.31 21.99
N SER A 61 -8.96 6.92 22.86
CA SER A 61 -9.07 6.78 24.33
C SER A 61 -10.43 7.26 24.82
N ASP A 62 -10.86 8.47 24.42
CA ASP A 62 -12.14 9.05 24.79
C ASP A 62 -13.31 8.18 24.28
N GLY A 63 -13.20 7.66 23.06
CA GLY A 63 -14.21 6.80 22.45
C GLY A 63 -14.36 5.44 23.14
N VAL A 64 -13.26 4.82 23.60
CA VAL A 64 -13.27 3.57 24.36
C VAL A 64 -13.84 3.79 25.76
N ALA A 65 -13.54 4.93 26.40
CA ALA A 65 -14.10 5.29 27.69
C ALA A 65 -15.62 5.54 27.64
N GLY A 66 -16.15 5.92 26.46
CA GLY A 66 -17.58 6.15 26.26
C GLY A 66 -18.10 7.47 26.84
N ASP A 67 -17.22 8.28 27.42
CA ASP A 67 -17.57 9.53 28.11
C ASP A 67 -16.92 10.74 27.44
N ASN A 68 -17.62 11.90 27.49
CA ASN A 68 -17.05 13.22 27.18
C ASN A 68 -16.36 13.35 25.82
N LEU A 69 -17.01 12.87 24.76
CA LEU A 69 -16.53 13.14 23.40
C LEU A 69 -16.42 14.65 23.16
N LYS A 70 -15.27 15.12 22.73
CA LYS A 70 -14.95 16.54 22.55
C LYS A 70 -15.52 17.13 21.27
N VAL A 71 -16.10 16.27 20.41
CA VAL A 71 -16.67 16.64 19.11
C VAL A 71 -17.99 15.92 18.87
N ASP A 72 -18.86 16.55 18.12
CA ASP A 72 -20.09 15.96 17.61
C ASP A 72 -19.77 15.05 16.40
N MET A 73 -20.01 13.75 16.57
CA MET A 73 -19.72 12.75 15.52
C MET A 73 -20.67 12.84 14.32
N GLU A 74 -21.88 13.38 14.48
CA GLU A 74 -22.78 13.63 13.34
C GLU A 74 -22.23 14.74 12.44
N ALA A 75 -21.68 15.78 13.04
CA ALA A 75 -21.10 16.90 12.32
C ALA A 75 -19.72 16.58 11.71
N PHE A 76 -18.90 15.76 12.38
CA PHE A 76 -17.50 15.50 11.98
C PHE A 76 -17.32 14.18 11.24
N GLY A 77 -18.19 13.19 11.38
CA GLY A 77 -18.12 11.91 10.68
C GLY A 77 -17.97 12.05 9.15
N PRO A 78 -18.82 12.84 8.47
CA PRO A 78 -18.70 13.08 7.02
C PRO A 78 -17.38 13.78 6.62
N LYS A 79 -16.83 14.62 7.50
CA LYS A 79 -15.57 15.33 7.25
C LYS A 79 -14.35 14.41 7.24
N ILE A 80 -14.39 13.27 7.93
CA ILE A 80 -13.31 12.29 7.95
C ILE A 80 -13.02 11.78 6.54
N GLN A 81 -14.05 11.43 5.77
CA GLN A 81 -13.89 10.95 4.39
C GLN A 81 -13.32 12.04 3.45
N ALA A 82 -13.80 13.28 3.58
CA ALA A 82 -13.30 14.40 2.80
C ALA A 82 -11.82 14.68 3.14
N PHE A 83 -11.47 14.63 4.40
CA PHE A 83 -10.10 14.83 4.90
C PHE A 83 -9.16 13.73 4.38
N ALA A 84 -9.57 12.45 4.46
CA ALA A 84 -8.80 11.34 3.93
C ALA A 84 -8.54 11.50 2.43
N LYS A 85 -9.57 11.87 1.65
CA LYS A 85 -9.45 12.10 0.22
C LYS A 85 -8.49 13.24 -0.11
N ASP A 86 -8.59 14.37 0.58
CA ASP A 86 -7.70 15.53 0.39
C ASP A 86 -6.25 15.15 0.66
N ARG A 87 -6.00 14.46 1.78
CA ARG A 87 -4.66 13.97 2.13
C ARG A 87 -4.10 12.99 1.10
N ALA A 88 -4.90 12.02 0.65
CA ALA A 88 -4.49 11.08 -0.38
C ALA A 88 -4.15 11.80 -1.69
N THR A 89 -4.97 12.76 -2.11
CA THR A 89 -4.73 13.55 -3.34
C THR A 89 -3.42 14.35 -3.26
N LYS A 90 -3.18 15.01 -2.13
CA LYS A 90 -1.93 15.77 -1.92
C LYS A 90 -0.70 14.86 -1.90
N ALA A 91 -0.79 13.73 -1.19
CA ALA A 91 0.28 12.74 -1.15
C ALA A 91 0.55 12.15 -2.55
N ALA A 92 -0.51 11.86 -3.31
CA ALA A 92 -0.39 11.36 -4.67
C ALA A 92 0.28 12.36 -5.62
N ALA A 93 -0.08 13.64 -5.54
CA ALA A 93 0.55 14.68 -6.35
C ALA A 93 2.06 14.77 -6.08
N THR A 94 2.46 14.76 -4.81
CA THR A 94 3.87 14.78 -4.40
C THR A 94 4.63 13.55 -4.91
N GLU A 95 4.05 12.35 -4.78
CA GLU A 95 4.68 11.09 -5.21
C GLU A 95 4.80 11.02 -6.73
N LYS A 96 3.78 11.47 -7.48
CA LYS A 96 3.82 11.57 -8.94
C LYS A 96 4.91 12.51 -9.42
N ASP A 97 5.03 13.69 -8.79
CA ASP A 97 6.08 14.66 -9.13
C ASP A 97 7.48 14.09 -8.86
N ALA A 98 7.67 13.43 -7.72
CA ALA A 98 8.92 12.76 -7.39
C ALA A 98 9.27 11.63 -8.38
N SER A 99 8.26 10.96 -8.93
CA SER A 99 8.44 9.83 -9.87
C SER A 99 8.70 10.25 -11.32
N LYS A 100 8.48 11.51 -11.70
CA LYS A 100 8.68 11.98 -13.09
C LYS A 100 10.06 11.66 -13.64
N GLY A 101 11.11 12.04 -12.90
CA GLY A 101 12.48 11.77 -13.32
C GLY A 101 12.83 10.28 -13.44
N PHE A 102 12.17 9.43 -12.64
CA PHE A 102 12.31 7.98 -12.76
C PHE A 102 11.65 7.45 -14.03
N LEU A 103 10.43 7.90 -14.33
CA LEU A 103 9.69 7.54 -15.55
C LEU A 103 10.44 7.97 -16.81
N ASP A 104 10.98 9.20 -16.83
CA ASP A 104 11.75 9.71 -17.96
C ASP A 104 13.02 8.88 -18.21
N LYS A 105 13.75 8.54 -17.15
CA LYS A 105 14.92 7.66 -17.24
C LYS A 105 14.55 6.27 -17.75
N ALA A 106 13.49 5.67 -17.20
CA ALA A 106 13.03 4.35 -17.61
C ALA A 106 12.61 4.33 -19.09
N ALA A 107 11.94 5.39 -19.58
CA ALA A 107 11.54 5.50 -20.97
C ALA A 107 12.72 5.69 -21.94
N ALA A 108 13.84 6.24 -21.45
CA ALA A 108 15.07 6.42 -22.24
C ALA A 108 16.01 5.20 -22.21
N GLU A 109 15.71 4.16 -21.41
CA GLU A 109 16.50 2.93 -21.38
C GLU A 109 16.48 2.24 -22.75
N LYS A 110 17.62 1.67 -23.15
CA LYS A 110 17.73 0.93 -24.42
C LYS A 110 16.74 -0.25 -24.44
N GLY A 111 15.91 -0.32 -25.45
CA GLY A 111 14.88 -1.37 -25.59
C GLY A 111 13.59 -1.08 -24.83
N ALA A 112 13.48 0.06 -24.16
CA ALA A 112 12.23 0.50 -23.56
C ALA A 112 11.24 1.02 -24.63
N SER A 113 9.96 0.72 -24.43
CA SER A 113 8.85 1.18 -25.24
C SER A 113 7.78 1.78 -24.34
N LYS A 114 7.51 3.09 -24.49
CA LYS A 114 6.44 3.77 -23.78
C LYS A 114 5.12 3.53 -24.52
N LEU A 115 4.18 2.90 -23.85
CA LEU A 115 2.85 2.60 -24.38
C LEU A 115 1.93 3.83 -24.27
N PRO A 116 0.79 3.88 -25.00
CA PRO A 116 -0.13 5.03 -24.97
C PRO A 116 -0.67 5.37 -23.58
N SER A 117 -0.83 4.38 -22.71
CA SER A 117 -1.23 4.56 -21.30
C SER A 117 -0.16 5.19 -20.41
N GLY A 118 1.07 5.34 -20.93
CA GLY A 118 2.24 5.77 -20.16
C GLY A 118 3.05 4.63 -19.53
N VAL A 119 2.60 3.39 -19.60
CA VAL A 119 3.34 2.20 -19.18
C VAL A 119 4.63 2.10 -20.00
N ILE A 120 5.74 1.80 -19.33
CA ILE A 120 7.02 1.56 -20.00
C ILE A 120 7.29 0.06 -19.93
N TYR A 121 7.35 -0.53 -21.12
CA TYR A 121 7.64 -1.94 -21.33
C TYR A 121 9.09 -2.12 -21.81
N SER A 122 9.83 -3.03 -21.18
CA SER A 122 11.18 -3.42 -21.63
C SER A 122 11.28 -4.93 -21.63
N GLU A 123 11.44 -5.53 -22.81
CA GLU A 123 11.71 -6.97 -22.91
C GLU A 123 13.13 -7.25 -22.43
N THR A 124 13.27 -8.09 -21.41
CA THR A 124 14.57 -8.49 -20.85
C THR A 124 15.03 -9.85 -21.35
N SER A 125 14.09 -10.71 -21.75
CA SER A 125 14.36 -11.97 -22.43
C SER A 125 13.19 -12.31 -23.35
N PRO A 126 13.43 -12.55 -24.65
CA PRO A 126 12.33 -12.87 -25.57
C PRO A 126 11.73 -14.24 -25.25
N GLY A 127 10.41 -14.34 -25.32
CA GLY A 127 9.69 -15.60 -25.32
C GLY A 127 9.51 -16.14 -26.72
N SER A 128 9.31 -17.45 -26.84
CA SER A 128 9.09 -18.13 -28.14
C SER A 128 7.62 -18.57 -28.34
N GLY A 129 6.80 -18.54 -27.28
CA GLY A 129 5.38 -18.96 -27.33
C GLY A 129 4.45 -17.87 -27.90
N VAL A 130 3.15 -18.09 -27.72
CA VAL A 130 2.13 -17.15 -28.11
C VAL A 130 2.01 -15.99 -27.11
N ALA A 131 1.49 -14.84 -27.56
CA ALA A 131 1.17 -13.73 -26.68
C ALA A 131 -0.25 -13.90 -26.12
N PRO A 132 -0.49 -13.53 -24.85
CA PRO A 132 -1.82 -13.65 -24.26
C PRO A 132 -2.80 -12.60 -24.78
N LYS A 133 -4.09 -12.95 -24.78
CA LYS A 133 -5.20 -12.06 -25.06
C LYS A 133 -5.68 -11.38 -23.75
N PRO A 134 -6.44 -10.27 -23.84
CA PRO A 134 -6.93 -9.54 -22.65
C PRO A 134 -7.74 -10.40 -21.68
N THR A 135 -8.42 -11.43 -22.17
CA THR A 135 -9.29 -12.31 -21.37
C THR A 135 -8.62 -13.57 -20.87
N ASP A 136 -7.37 -13.80 -21.27
CA ASP A 136 -6.65 -15.01 -20.91
C ASP A 136 -6.24 -14.99 -19.43
N ARG A 137 -6.04 -16.18 -18.90
CA ARG A 137 -5.40 -16.39 -17.60
C ARG A 137 -3.92 -16.65 -17.84
N VAL A 138 -3.08 -15.95 -17.12
CA VAL A 138 -1.63 -16.09 -17.26
C VAL A 138 -1.02 -16.59 -15.96
N LYS A 139 -0.10 -17.54 -16.09
CA LYS A 139 0.74 -18.01 -14.99
C LYS A 139 2.09 -17.33 -15.09
N VAL A 140 2.49 -16.64 -14.03
CA VAL A 140 3.68 -15.79 -14.01
C VAL A 140 4.50 -15.97 -12.74
N HIS A 141 5.79 -15.72 -12.85
CA HIS A 141 6.59 -15.25 -11.73
C HIS A 141 6.74 -13.73 -11.84
N TYR A 142 6.73 -13.04 -10.71
CA TYR A 142 6.95 -11.60 -10.67
C TYR A 142 7.61 -11.14 -9.39
N THR A 143 8.28 -9.99 -9.47
CA THR A 143 8.71 -9.20 -8.31
C THR A 143 8.28 -7.75 -8.53
N GLY A 144 7.46 -7.25 -7.61
CA GLY A 144 6.96 -5.87 -7.61
C GLY A 144 7.77 -5.00 -6.64
N LYS A 145 8.27 -3.87 -7.13
CA LYS A 145 9.12 -2.93 -6.40
C LYS A 145 8.58 -1.51 -6.48
N LEU A 146 8.86 -0.73 -5.45
CA LEU A 146 8.73 0.71 -5.48
C LEU A 146 9.90 1.32 -6.30
N THR A 147 9.82 2.61 -6.64
CA THR A 147 10.91 3.35 -7.31
C THR A 147 12.18 3.44 -6.46
N SER A 148 12.07 3.25 -5.14
CA SER A 148 13.21 3.13 -4.21
C SER A 148 13.98 1.81 -4.35
N GLY A 149 13.41 0.82 -5.06
CA GLY A 149 13.93 -0.55 -5.14
C GLY A 149 13.40 -1.50 -4.06
N GLU A 150 12.64 -1.00 -3.09
CA GLU A 150 12.01 -1.83 -2.06
C GLU A 150 10.96 -2.76 -2.67
N THR A 151 11.07 -4.07 -2.39
CA THR A 151 10.13 -5.09 -2.83
C THR A 151 8.87 -5.05 -1.95
N PHE A 152 7.71 -4.80 -2.56
CA PHE A 152 6.44 -4.86 -1.84
C PHE A 152 5.71 -6.20 -1.99
N ASP A 153 5.98 -6.94 -3.08
CA ASP A 153 5.40 -8.26 -3.33
C ASP A 153 6.28 -9.06 -4.31
N SER A 154 6.41 -10.37 -4.09
CA SER A 154 7.21 -11.26 -4.95
C SER A 154 6.70 -12.69 -4.88
N SER A 155 6.30 -13.24 -6.03
CA SER A 155 6.00 -14.67 -6.16
C SER A 155 7.27 -15.52 -6.16
N VAL A 156 8.41 -14.93 -6.57
CA VAL A 156 9.71 -15.60 -6.53
C VAL A 156 10.12 -15.88 -5.09
N ASP A 157 9.98 -14.89 -4.19
CA ASP A 157 10.30 -15.04 -2.77
C ASP A 157 9.39 -16.05 -2.07
N ARG A 158 8.14 -16.21 -2.55
CA ARG A 158 7.22 -17.25 -2.08
C ARG A 158 7.54 -18.64 -2.62
N GLY A 159 8.39 -18.74 -3.66
CA GLY A 159 8.78 -20.00 -4.30
C GLY A 159 7.71 -20.61 -5.20
N GLU A 160 6.60 -19.93 -5.49
CA GLU A 160 5.51 -20.46 -6.32
C GLU A 160 4.95 -19.39 -7.29
N PRO A 161 4.72 -19.74 -8.57
CA PRO A 161 4.11 -18.85 -9.53
C PRO A 161 2.64 -18.61 -9.20
N VAL A 162 2.09 -17.51 -9.74
CA VAL A 162 0.69 -17.12 -9.51
C VAL A 162 -0.04 -17.04 -10.84
N THR A 163 -1.31 -17.47 -10.85
CA THR A 163 -2.19 -17.38 -12.03
C THR A 163 -3.21 -16.25 -11.83
N PHE A 164 -3.25 -15.32 -12.79
CA PHE A 164 -4.19 -14.20 -12.80
C PHE A 164 -5.00 -14.16 -14.11
N PRO A 165 -6.28 -13.78 -14.08
CA PRO A 165 -6.99 -13.34 -15.27
C PRO A 165 -6.49 -11.93 -15.64
N LEU A 166 -6.09 -11.70 -16.89
CA LEU A 166 -5.53 -10.40 -17.33
C LEU A 166 -6.55 -9.26 -17.25
N ASN A 167 -7.84 -9.54 -17.32
CA ASN A 167 -8.91 -8.56 -17.11
C ASN A 167 -9.22 -8.28 -15.62
N GLY A 168 -8.55 -8.94 -14.70
CA GLY A 168 -8.74 -8.78 -13.25
C GLY A 168 -7.52 -8.18 -12.52
N VAL A 169 -6.50 -7.74 -13.26
CA VAL A 169 -5.30 -7.12 -12.71
C VAL A 169 -5.25 -5.61 -13.03
N ILE A 170 -4.26 -4.90 -12.50
CA ILE A 170 -4.05 -3.48 -12.80
C ILE A 170 -3.84 -3.25 -14.30
N PRO A 171 -4.30 -2.10 -14.86
CA PRO A 171 -4.20 -1.81 -16.29
C PRO A 171 -2.80 -1.97 -16.88
N CYS A 172 -1.76 -1.59 -16.13
CA CYS A 172 -0.37 -1.78 -16.51
C CYS A 172 -0.05 -3.24 -16.87
N TRP A 173 -0.52 -4.19 -16.08
CA TRP A 173 -0.33 -5.61 -16.33
C TRP A 173 -1.16 -6.09 -17.52
N THR A 174 -2.42 -5.67 -17.58
CA THR A 174 -3.29 -6.01 -18.72
C THR A 174 -2.65 -5.60 -20.03
N GLU A 175 -2.05 -4.41 -20.10
CA GLU A 175 -1.40 -3.91 -21.32
C GLU A 175 -0.02 -4.51 -21.53
N GLY A 176 0.82 -4.51 -20.48
CA GLY A 176 2.22 -4.90 -20.58
C GLY A 176 2.43 -6.39 -20.84
N VAL A 177 1.67 -7.26 -20.15
CA VAL A 177 1.82 -8.72 -20.30
C VAL A 177 1.36 -9.21 -21.68
N GLN A 178 0.40 -8.52 -22.32
CA GLN A 178 0.01 -8.80 -23.71
C GLN A 178 1.14 -8.55 -24.73
N LYS A 179 2.17 -7.78 -24.39
CA LYS A 179 3.35 -7.59 -25.23
C LYS A 179 4.37 -8.72 -25.12
N MET A 180 4.25 -9.54 -24.08
CA MET A 180 5.15 -10.67 -23.85
C MET A 180 4.70 -11.89 -24.64
N LYS A 181 5.64 -12.81 -24.88
CA LYS A 181 5.35 -14.16 -25.34
C LYS A 181 5.65 -15.16 -24.21
N VAL A 182 4.95 -16.29 -24.19
CA VAL A 182 5.21 -17.37 -23.22
C VAL A 182 6.70 -17.74 -23.25
N GLY A 183 7.30 -17.91 -22.06
CA GLY A 183 8.73 -18.11 -21.84
C GLY A 183 9.57 -16.83 -21.78
N GLY A 184 8.95 -15.66 -22.02
CA GLY A 184 9.64 -14.36 -22.01
C GLY A 184 9.65 -13.70 -20.63
N LYS A 185 10.58 -12.73 -20.49
CA LYS A 185 10.71 -11.87 -19.30
C LYS A 185 10.66 -10.41 -19.72
N ALA A 186 10.03 -9.58 -18.90
CA ALA A 186 9.94 -8.15 -19.14
C ALA A 186 9.96 -7.36 -17.84
N LYS A 187 10.46 -6.13 -17.92
CA LYS A 187 10.29 -5.10 -16.91
C LYS A 187 9.12 -4.19 -17.33
N LEU A 188 8.17 -3.99 -16.42
CA LEU A 188 7.07 -3.05 -16.58
C LEU A 188 7.26 -1.92 -15.57
N VAL A 189 7.31 -0.68 -16.05
CA VAL A 189 7.23 0.49 -15.18
C VAL A 189 5.86 1.10 -15.34
N CYS A 190 5.11 1.09 -14.25
CA CYS A 190 3.70 1.41 -14.20
C CYS A 190 3.51 2.78 -13.52
N PRO A 191 3.19 3.84 -14.27
CA PRO A 191 2.71 5.08 -13.65
C PRO A 191 1.48 4.79 -12.77
N SER A 192 1.29 5.58 -11.72
CA SER A 192 0.23 5.36 -10.75
C SER A 192 -1.16 5.23 -11.38
N GLU A 193 -1.45 5.96 -12.44
CA GLU A 193 -2.72 5.95 -13.18
C GLU A 193 -3.06 4.58 -13.75
N THR A 194 -2.05 3.78 -14.04
CA THR A 194 -2.19 2.41 -14.57
C THR A 194 -2.01 1.34 -13.50
N ALA A 195 -1.78 1.76 -12.26
CA ALA A 195 -1.58 0.91 -11.09
C ALA A 195 -2.68 1.12 -10.04
N TYR A 196 -2.34 1.73 -8.90
CA TYR A 196 -3.29 1.93 -7.78
C TYR A 196 -3.77 3.37 -7.61
N GLY A 197 -3.42 4.26 -8.57
CA GLY A 197 -3.89 5.65 -8.62
C GLY A 197 -3.59 6.45 -7.36
N ASP A 198 -4.42 7.47 -7.12
CA ASP A 198 -4.30 8.36 -5.96
C ASP A 198 -4.70 7.70 -4.63
N ARG A 199 -5.25 6.50 -4.68
CA ARG A 199 -5.58 5.74 -3.47
C ARG A 199 -4.38 4.96 -2.93
N GLY A 200 -3.50 4.47 -3.82
CA GLY A 200 -2.46 3.52 -3.48
C GLY A 200 -3.02 2.18 -2.99
N ALA A 201 -2.18 1.37 -2.34
CA ALA A 201 -2.55 0.14 -1.63
C ALA A 201 -1.77 0.07 -0.29
N PRO A 202 -2.18 0.89 0.71
CA PRO A 202 -1.51 0.93 2.00
C PRO A 202 -1.48 -0.44 2.70
N PRO A 203 -0.50 -0.73 3.55
CA PRO A 203 0.57 0.18 3.98
C PRO A 203 1.77 0.25 3.04
N LYS A 204 1.91 -0.66 2.07
CA LYS A 204 3.12 -0.80 1.25
C LYS A 204 3.18 0.16 0.06
N ILE A 205 2.05 0.42 -0.59
CA ILE A 205 1.99 1.24 -1.80
C ILE A 205 1.31 2.56 -1.46
N LYS A 206 2.08 3.64 -1.50
CA LYS A 206 1.59 4.99 -1.22
C LYS A 206 0.64 5.50 -2.31
N PRO A 207 -0.24 6.46 -2.00
CA PRO A 207 -0.97 7.23 -3.01
C PRO A 207 -0.04 7.78 -4.08
N GLY A 208 -0.39 7.61 -5.36
CA GLY A 208 0.39 8.15 -6.48
C GLY A 208 1.67 7.39 -6.85
N ALA A 209 1.97 6.26 -6.19
CA ALA A 209 3.22 5.53 -6.40
C ALA A 209 3.34 4.93 -7.81
N THR A 210 4.47 5.19 -8.45
CA THR A 210 4.94 4.46 -9.64
C THR A 210 5.53 3.13 -9.21
N LEU A 211 5.17 2.05 -9.91
CA LEU A 211 5.60 0.69 -9.59
C LEU A 211 6.49 0.12 -10.68
N VAL A 212 7.39 -0.77 -10.29
CA VAL A 212 8.25 -1.53 -11.19
C VAL A 212 7.99 -3.01 -10.97
N PHE A 213 7.73 -3.73 -12.04
CA PHE A 213 7.56 -5.18 -12.00
C PHE A 213 8.57 -5.85 -12.93
N ASP A 214 9.29 -6.80 -12.39
CA ASP A 214 10.00 -7.80 -13.18
C ASP A 214 9.04 -8.99 -13.32
N VAL A 215 8.66 -9.35 -14.55
CA VAL A 215 7.65 -10.37 -14.86
C VAL A 215 8.22 -11.44 -15.76
N GLU A 216 7.98 -12.70 -15.44
CA GLU A 216 8.24 -13.87 -16.30
C GLU A 216 6.91 -14.54 -16.64
N LEU A 217 6.56 -14.62 -17.91
CA LEU A 217 5.36 -15.26 -18.41
C LEU A 217 5.63 -16.74 -18.66
N LEU A 218 5.13 -17.61 -17.77
CA LEU A 218 5.39 -19.04 -17.82
C LEU A 218 4.45 -19.77 -18.77
N SER A 219 3.14 -19.49 -18.67
CA SER A 219 2.10 -20.12 -19.52
C SER A 219 0.85 -19.26 -19.62
N ILE A 220 0.06 -19.55 -20.63
CA ILE A 220 -1.35 -19.12 -20.73
C ILE A 220 -2.19 -20.34 -20.35
N GLU A 221 -3.08 -20.16 -19.37
CA GLU A 221 -3.97 -21.21 -18.89
C GLU A 221 -5.39 -20.97 -19.42
N GLU A 222 -6.04 -22.02 -19.86
CA GLU A 222 -7.44 -21.97 -20.24
C GLU A 222 -8.31 -21.59 -19.03
N ALA A 223 -9.33 -20.76 -19.24
CA ALA A 223 -10.32 -20.52 -18.21
C ALA A 223 -11.00 -21.85 -17.86
N PRO A 224 -11.22 -22.17 -16.55
CA PRO A 224 -11.97 -23.36 -16.20
C PRO A 224 -13.31 -23.35 -16.91
N ALA A 225 -13.61 -24.38 -17.68
CA ALA A 225 -14.86 -24.55 -18.38
C ALA A 225 -16.01 -24.48 -17.36
N GLY A 226 -16.78 -23.36 -17.36
CA GLY A 226 -17.95 -23.22 -16.49
C GLY A 226 -18.04 -21.98 -15.62
N ALA A 227 -17.16 -20.99 -15.73
CA ALA A 227 -17.37 -19.72 -15.02
C ALA A 227 -18.32 -18.81 -15.81
N PRO A 228 -19.55 -18.50 -15.34
CA PRO A 228 -20.43 -17.54 -15.97
C PRO A 228 -19.77 -16.15 -15.90
N GLY A 229 -19.78 -15.42 -17.02
CA GLY A 229 -19.28 -14.07 -17.15
C GLY A 229 -19.92 -13.14 -16.13
N GLY A 230 -19.21 -12.86 -15.05
CA GLY A 230 -19.59 -11.91 -14.01
C GLY A 230 -19.34 -10.49 -14.47
N THR A 231 -20.39 -9.79 -14.86
CA THR A 231 -20.46 -8.33 -14.92
C THR A 231 -20.37 -7.78 -13.50
N GLY A 232 -19.35 -7.00 -13.17
CA GLY A 232 -19.31 -6.30 -11.90
C GLY A 232 -17.89 -5.87 -11.49
N ALA A 233 -17.50 -4.70 -11.95
CA ALA A 233 -16.32 -4.01 -11.48
C ALA A 233 -16.54 -3.50 -10.07
N THR A 234 -15.93 -4.15 -9.06
CA THR A 234 -15.60 -3.53 -7.76
C THR A 234 -14.49 -4.32 -7.10
N GLY A 235 -13.32 -3.69 -6.89
CA GLY A 235 -12.38 -4.06 -5.85
C GLY A 235 -11.24 -4.98 -6.23
N ALA A 236 -10.28 -4.49 -6.98
CA ALA A 236 -8.92 -5.07 -6.99
C ALA A 236 -8.18 -4.75 -5.69
N ALA A 237 -8.64 -5.32 -4.57
CA ALA A 237 -7.97 -5.31 -3.28
C ALA A 237 -7.76 -6.77 -2.84
N GLY A 238 -7.01 -7.57 -3.61
CA GLY A 238 -6.93 -8.98 -3.32
C GLY A 238 -5.63 -9.66 -3.72
N ALA A 239 -4.49 -8.97 -3.67
CA ALA A 239 -3.20 -9.63 -3.83
C ALA A 239 -2.27 -9.49 -2.61
N ALA A 240 -2.82 -9.12 -1.45
CA ALA A 240 -2.06 -9.05 -0.20
C ALA A 240 -2.88 -9.73 0.91
N GLY A 241 -2.95 -11.06 0.93
CA GLY A 241 -3.58 -11.73 2.05
C GLY A 241 -4.11 -13.13 1.80
N ALA A 242 -3.34 -14.02 1.19
CA ALA A 242 -3.60 -15.44 1.32
C ALA A 242 -2.68 -16.04 2.39
N ALA A 243 -2.92 -15.69 3.67
CA ALA A 243 -2.34 -16.44 4.78
C ALA A 243 -3.14 -17.71 4.95
N LYS A 244 -2.50 -18.86 4.71
CA LYS A 244 -2.97 -20.21 4.96
C LYS A 244 -3.59 -20.35 6.36
N LYS A 245 -4.85 -20.81 6.43
CA LYS A 245 -5.32 -21.61 7.56
C LYS A 245 -4.55 -22.93 7.53
N SER A 246 -3.72 -23.20 8.53
CA SER A 246 -3.26 -24.54 8.86
C SER A 246 -4.33 -25.22 9.70
N PRO A 247 -4.62 -26.52 9.47
CA PRO A 247 -5.43 -27.32 10.37
C PRO A 247 -4.53 -27.88 11.48
N HIS A 248 -4.88 -27.68 12.68
CA HIS A 248 -4.89 -28.43 13.95
C HIS A 248 -4.89 -27.49 15.13
#